data_7057dac659f1f1ce3f07e999b618caf1
#
_entry.id   7057dac659f1f1ce3f07e999b618caf1
#
_cell.length_a   1.000
_cell.length_b   1.000
_cell.length_c   1.000
_cell.angle_alpha   90.00
_cell.angle_beta   90.00
_cell.angle_gamma   90.00
#
_symmetry.space_group_name_H-M   'P 1'
#
loop_
_entity.id
_entity.type
_entity.pdbx_description
1 polymer ?
#
loop_
_entity_poly.entity_id
_entity_poly.type
_entity_poly.pdbx_seq_one_letter_code
_entity_poly.pdbx_strand_id
1 'polypeptide(L)'
;MKFLALRLDEHNSSVCYTDGIRVKYYKPERHNQIKHYGYNNLYDWFHTTNHLNFNIHELDAVAIVMDVFRHPYIKKEDPDKLYERIDIPFKPFTDMKCPVYRVDHHYAHSLSSWMLSNTKNHVVVDGWGDLWQSTSFFKNNKKIKTFTLAELKSF
;
A
#
# COMPACT_ATOMS: atom_id res chain seq x y z
N MET A 1 -18.59 -5.61 -3.88
CA MET A 1 -17.15 -5.79 -4.17
C MET A 1 -16.38 -5.89 -2.87
N LYS A 2 -15.49 -6.88 -2.74
CA LYS A 2 -14.73 -7.16 -1.53
C LYS A 2 -13.24 -6.92 -1.80
N PHE A 3 -12.65 -5.95 -1.12
CA PHE A 3 -11.27 -5.56 -1.33
C PHE A 3 -10.46 -5.67 -0.06
N LEU A 4 -9.20 -6.04 -0.22
CA LEU A 4 -8.20 -6.03 0.82
C LEU A 4 -7.09 -5.05 0.44
N ALA A 5 -6.72 -4.16 1.35
CA ALA A 5 -5.58 -3.28 1.21
C ALA A 5 -4.57 -3.56 2.31
N LEU A 6 -3.31 -3.72 1.94
CA LEU A 6 -2.21 -4.06 2.81
C LEU A 6 -1.13 -2.98 2.72
N ARG A 7 -0.73 -2.43 3.85
CA ARG A 7 0.55 -1.77 3.99
C ARG A 7 1.48 -2.70 4.76
N LEU A 8 2.48 -3.23 4.08
CA LEU A 8 3.42 -4.19 4.63
C LEU A 8 4.82 -3.57 4.61
N ASP A 9 5.18 -2.93 5.69
CA ASP A 9 6.42 -2.18 5.82
C ASP A 9 7.08 -2.46 7.16
N GLU A 10 8.32 -2.03 7.35
CA GLU A 10 9.03 -2.15 8.64
C GLU A 10 8.34 -1.38 9.76
N HIS A 11 7.58 -0.36 9.41
CA HIS A 11 6.87 0.46 10.37
C HIS A 11 5.48 0.82 9.85
N ASN A 12 4.55 1.02 10.79
CA ASN A 12 3.19 1.46 10.47
C ASN A 12 2.40 0.49 9.56
N SER A 13 2.71 -0.80 9.63
CA SER A 13 1.94 -1.82 8.89
C SER A 13 0.47 -1.77 9.24
N SER A 14 -0.36 -2.02 8.25
CA SER A 14 -1.83 -2.01 8.43
C SER A 14 -2.53 -2.88 7.41
N VAL A 15 -3.74 -3.30 7.77
CA VAL A 15 -4.63 -4.08 6.91
C VAL A 15 -6.01 -3.42 6.93
N CYS A 16 -6.59 -3.26 5.77
CA CYS A 16 -7.92 -2.72 5.59
C CYS A 16 -8.74 -3.66 4.70
N TYR A 17 -9.93 -4.02 5.14
CA TYR A 17 -10.88 -4.82 4.37
C TYR A 17 -12.18 -4.04 4.18
N THR A 18 -12.78 -4.18 3.00
CA THR A 18 -14.14 -3.70 2.75
C THR A 18 -14.95 -4.71 1.95
N ASP A 19 -16.23 -4.81 2.29
CA ASP A 19 -17.24 -5.54 1.52
C ASP A 19 -18.05 -4.62 0.57
N GLY A 20 -17.64 -3.36 0.46
CA GLY A 20 -18.32 -2.32 -0.29
C GLY A 20 -19.39 -1.54 0.51
N ILE A 21 -19.70 -1.98 1.73
CA ILE A 21 -20.63 -1.33 2.66
C ILE A 21 -19.90 -0.91 3.93
N ARG A 22 -19.06 -1.80 4.45
CA ARG A 22 -18.32 -1.60 5.70
C ARG A 22 -16.84 -1.60 5.44
N VAL A 23 -16.12 -0.81 6.21
CA VAL A 23 -14.66 -0.81 6.24
C VAL A 23 -14.19 -1.31 7.60
N LYS A 24 -13.33 -2.32 7.59
CA LYS A 24 -12.65 -2.85 8.76
C LYS A 24 -11.17 -2.54 8.64
N TYR A 25 -10.58 -1.99 9.68
CA TYR A 25 -9.19 -1.56 9.69
C TYR A 25 -8.45 -2.12 10.89
N TYR A 26 -7.25 -2.62 10.66
CA TYR A 26 -6.36 -3.11 11.68
C TYR A 26 -4.97 -2.50 11.54
N LYS A 27 -4.49 -1.90 12.61
CA LYS A 27 -3.13 -1.39 12.73
C LYS A 27 -2.46 -2.07 13.93
N PRO A 28 -1.49 -2.98 13.70
CA PRO A 28 -0.87 -3.77 14.79
C PRO A 28 -0.31 -2.91 15.91
N GLU A 29 0.30 -1.78 15.61
CA GLU A 29 0.90 -0.92 16.63
C GLU A 29 -0.12 -0.43 17.68
N ARG A 30 -1.40 -0.31 17.32
CA ARG A 30 -2.47 0.09 18.25
C ARG A 30 -2.89 -1.04 19.18
N HIS A 31 -2.77 -2.28 18.72
CA HIS A 31 -3.14 -3.48 19.48
C HIS A 31 -1.99 -3.95 20.35
N ASN A 32 -0.78 -3.94 19.81
CA ASN A 32 0.42 -4.43 20.49
C ASN A 32 1.08 -3.36 21.37
N GLN A 33 0.67 -2.09 21.25
CA GLN A 33 1.25 -0.93 21.94
C GLN A 33 2.75 -0.74 21.64
N ILE A 34 3.21 -1.22 20.49
CA ILE A 34 4.58 -1.09 20.01
C ILE A 34 4.60 -0.03 18.92
N LYS A 35 5.22 1.12 19.21
CA LYS A 35 5.34 2.23 18.25
C LYS A 35 6.12 1.79 17.00
N HIS A 36 5.65 2.19 15.84
CA HIS A 36 6.23 1.86 14.53
C HIS A 36 6.28 0.35 14.24
N TYR A 37 5.34 -0.42 14.79
CA TYR A 37 5.28 -1.85 14.52
C TYR A 37 5.11 -2.12 13.02
N GLY A 38 5.97 -3.00 12.50
CA GLY A 38 5.91 -3.53 11.14
C GLY A 38 5.81 -5.05 11.15
N TYR A 39 5.32 -5.63 10.06
CA TYR A 39 5.36 -7.08 9.87
C TYR A 39 6.77 -7.52 9.49
N ASN A 40 7.25 -8.59 10.11
CA ASN A 40 8.60 -9.10 9.86
C ASN A 40 8.73 -9.78 8.49
N ASN A 41 7.64 -10.29 7.98
CA ASN A 41 7.60 -10.92 6.67
C ASN A 41 6.26 -10.67 5.97
N LEU A 42 6.20 -11.01 4.68
CA LEU A 42 5.07 -10.71 3.79
C LEU A 42 3.75 -11.39 4.18
N TYR A 43 3.73 -12.37 5.08
CA TYR A 43 2.52 -13.10 5.49
C TYR A 43 2.18 -13.00 6.98
N ASP A 44 2.99 -12.39 7.81
CA ASP A 44 2.69 -12.23 9.25
C ASP A 44 1.35 -11.50 9.48
N TRP A 45 0.99 -10.58 8.57
CA TRP A 45 -0.28 -9.87 8.60
C TRP A 45 -1.49 -10.81 8.61
N PHE A 46 -1.40 -11.92 7.88
CA PHE A 46 -2.53 -12.84 7.73
C PHE A 46 -2.91 -13.51 9.05
N HIS A 47 -1.92 -13.90 9.83
CA HIS A 47 -2.14 -14.53 11.13
C HIS A 47 -2.63 -13.53 12.18
N THR A 48 -2.20 -12.28 12.09
CA THR A 48 -2.53 -11.26 13.10
C THR A 48 -3.89 -10.61 12.86
N THR A 49 -4.50 -10.80 11.68
CA THR A 49 -5.75 -10.13 11.30
C THR A 49 -6.99 -11.03 11.27
N ASN A 50 -6.92 -12.18 11.90
CA ASN A 50 -8.06 -13.12 11.99
C ASN A 50 -9.36 -12.47 12.50
N HIS A 51 -9.25 -11.45 13.35
CA HIS A 51 -10.39 -10.70 13.87
C HIS A 51 -11.10 -9.81 12.82
N LEU A 52 -10.51 -9.56 11.66
CA LEU A 52 -11.19 -8.84 10.58
C LEU A 52 -12.31 -9.66 9.94
N ASN A 53 -12.30 -10.97 10.16
CA ASN A 53 -13.33 -11.90 9.74
C ASN A 53 -13.74 -11.69 8.27
N PHE A 54 -12.82 -11.99 7.36
CA PHE A 54 -13.05 -12.02 5.93
C PHE A 54 -12.56 -13.34 5.32
N ASN A 55 -13.15 -13.71 4.18
CA ASN A 55 -12.75 -14.89 3.45
C ASN A 55 -11.85 -14.51 2.27
N ILE A 56 -10.61 -14.97 2.25
CA ILE A 56 -9.65 -14.67 1.17
C ILE A 56 -10.10 -15.20 -0.21
N HIS A 57 -10.92 -16.23 -0.24
CA HIS A 57 -11.45 -16.81 -1.49
C HIS A 57 -12.58 -15.98 -2.12
N GLU A 58 -13.11 -15.02 -1.38
CA GLU A 58 -14.21 -14.15 -1.82
C GLU A 58 -13.76 -12.73 -2.16
N LEU A 59 -12.47 -12.47 -2.13
CA LEU A 59 -11.92 -11.17 -2.51
C LEU A 59 -12.00 -10.96 -4.02
N ASP A 60 -12.36 -9.75 -4.41
CA ASP A 60 -12.36 -9.30 -5.81
C ASP A 60 -10.98 -8.76 -6.23
N ALA A 61 -10.24 -8.16 -5.31
CA ALA A 61 -8.86 -7.74 -5.52
C ALA A 61 -8.12 -7.46 -4.20
N VAL A 62 -6.79 -7.49 -4.27
CA VAL A 62 -5.89 -7.09 -3.19
C VAL A 62 -4.98 -5.96 -3.68
N ALA A 63 -4.83 -4.91 -2.88
CA ALA A 63 -3.87 -3.84 -3.10
C ALA A 63 -2.77 -3.89 -2.03
N ILE A 64 -1.51 -3.80 -2.43
CA ILE A 64 -0.36 -3.79 -1.53
C ILE A 64 0.44 -2.51 -1.73
N VAL A 65 0.65 -1.78 -0.64
CA VAL A 65 1.62 -0.69 -0.56
C VAL A 65 2.79 -1.20 0.28
N MET A 66 3.99 -1.21 -0.28
CA MET A 66 5.16 -1.78 0.36
C MET A 66 6.45 -1.21 -0.22
N ASP A 67 7.49 -1.13 0.60
CA ASP A 67 8.81 -0.78 0.12
C ASP A 67 9.37 -1.90 -0.78
N VAL A 68 9.63 -1.55 -2.03
CA VAL A 68 10.11 -2.46 -3.08
C VAL A 68 11.50 -3.01 -2.84
N PHE A 69 12.31 -2.37 -2.01
CA PHE A 69 13.70 -2.80 -1.80
C PHE A 69 13.83 -4.10 -1.02
N ARG A 70 12.77 -4.53 -0.33
CA ARG A 70 12.83 -5.66 0.61
C ARG A 70 12.25 -6.95 0.08
N HIS A 71 11.39 -6.87 -0.94
CA HIS A 71 10.70 -8.05 -1.46
C HIS A 71 10.86 -8.15 -2.96
N PRO A 72 11.69 -9.08 -3.44
CA PRO A 72 11.94 -9.27 -4.86
C PRO A 72 10.67 -9.56 -5.69
N TYR A 73 9.64 -10.12 -5.04
CA TYR A 73 8.35 -10.42 -5.69
C TYR A 73 7.45 -9.19 -5.89
N ILE A 74 7.80 -8.06 -5.26
CA ILE A 74 7.02 -6.81 -5.35
C ILE A 74 7.84 -5.73 -6.07
N LYS A 75 8.86 -6.17 -6.82
CA LYS A 75 9.73 -5.26 -7.54
C LYS A 75 8.93 -4.46 -8.57
N LYS A 76 9.12 -3.17 -8.55
CA LYS A 76 8.57 -2.26 -9.54
C LYS A 76 9.33 -2.44 -10.85
N GLU A 77 8.69 -2.95 -11.88
CA GLU A 77 9.31 -3.08 -13.20
C GLU A 77 9.37 -1.72 -13.92
N ASP A 78 8.33 -0.91 -13.74
CA ASP A 78 8.22 0.41 -14.33
C ASP A 78 8.05 1.47 -13.22
N PRO A 79 9.02 2.38 -13.02
CA PRO A 79 8.95 3.42 -12.00
C PRO A 79 7.79 4.39 -12.18
N ASP A 80 7.25 4.53 -13.38
CA ASP A 80 6.16 5.47 -13.69
C ASP A 80 4.77 4.87 -13.50
N LYS A 81 4.66 3.54 -13.36
CA LYS A 81 3.38 2.90 -13.07
C LYS A 81 2.92 3.22 -11.65
N LEU A 82 1.70 3.72 -11.55
CA LEU A 82 1.05 4.02 -10.27
C LEU A 82 0.52 2.76 -9.59
N TYR A 83 0.18 1.74 -10.35
CA TYR A 83 -0.16 0.41 -9.88
C TYR A 83 0.14 -0.63 -10.97
N GLU A 84 0.43 -1.85 -10.55
CA GLU A 84 0.66 -2.98 -11.45
C GLU A 84 0.23 -4.29 -10.79
N ARG A 85 -0.22 -5.23 -11.61
CA ARG A 85 -0.50 -6.58 -11.14
C ARG A 85 0.82 -7.29 -10.83
N ILE A 86 0.83 -8.00 -9.71
CA ILE A 86 1.98 -8.80 -9.27
C ILE A 86 1.54 -10.22 -8.94
N ASP A 87 2.46 -11.14 -9.11
CA ASP A 87 2.28 -12.54 -8.73
C ASP A 87 3.18 -12.87 -7.53
N ILE A 88 2.55 -13.25 -6.42
CA ILE A 88 3.24 -13.63 -5.20
C ILE A 88 3.12 -15.14 -5.04
N PRO A 89 4.23 -15.91 -5.17
CA PRO A 89 4.19 -17.36 -5.36
C PRO A 89 4.06 -18.16 -4.05
N PHE A 90 3.53 -17.57 -2.98
CA PHE A 90 3.35 -18.24 -1.71
C PHE A 90 2.08 -17.83 -0.97
N LYS A 91 1.68 -18.67 0.01
CA LYS A 91 0.49 -18.43 0.83
C LYS A 91 0.63 -17.17 1.70
N PRO A 92 -0.48 -16.46 1.97
CA PRO A 92 -1.85 -16.78 1.55
C PRO A 92 -2.21 -16.32 0.12
N PHE A 93 -1.29 -15.67 -0.61
CA PHE A 93 -1.58 -15.06 -1.90
C PHE A 93 -1.92 -16.07 -2.98
N THR A 94 -1.28 -17.26 -2.98
CA THR A 94 -1.60 -18.35 -3.92
C THR A 94 -2.99 -18.95 -3.72
N ASP A 95 -3.55 -18.81 -2.52
CA ASP A 95 -4.89 -19.28 -2.19
C ASP A 95 -5.98 -18.28 -2.62
N MET A 96 -5.60 -17.05 -2.92
CA MET A 96 -6.51 -16.01 -3.42
C MET A 96 -6.76 -16.21 -4.92
N LYS A 97 -8.03 -16.18 -5.32
CA LYS A 97 -8.43 -16.30 -6.73
C LYS A 97 -8.51 -14.94 -7.43
N CYS A 98 -8.24 -13.88 -6.73
CA CYS A 98 -8.32 -12.52 -7.22
C CYS A 98 -6.95 -11.96 -7.59
N PRO A 99 -6.89 -10.91 -8.44
CA PRO A 99 -5.64 -10.24 -8.75
C PRO A 99 -5.08 -9.50 -7.54
N VAL A 100 -3.76 -9.51 -7.42
CA VAL A 100 -3.00 -8.73 -6.44
C VAL A 100 -2.30 -7.59 -7.16
N TYR A 101 -2.46 -6.37 -6.67
CA TYR A 101 -1.85 -5.19 -7.24
C TYR A 101 -0.88 -4.56 -6.25
N ARG A 102 0.31 -4.25 -6.73
CA ARG A 102 1.19 -3.31 -6.07
C ARG A 102 0.73 -1.89 -6.40
N VAL A 103 0.69 -1.02 -5.41
CA VAL A 103 0.31 0.40 -5.56
C VAL A 103 1.49 1.28 -5.13
N ASP A 104 1.81 2.29 -5.92
CA ASP A 104 2.83 3.28 -5.60
C ASP A 104 2.49 4.02 -4.30
N HIS A 105 3.49 4.22 -3.45
CA HIS A 105 3.31 4.78 -2.11
C HIS A 105 2.70 6.20 -2.15
N HIS A 106 3.27 7.09 -2.95
CA HIS A 106 2.74 8.46 -3.06
C HIS A 106 1.39 8.50 -3.76
N TYR A 107 1.13 7.56 -4.67
CA TYR A 107 -0.19 7.46 -5.29
C TYR A 107 -1.26 7.04 -4.28
N ALA A 108 -0.94 6.12 -3.38
CA ALA A 108 -1.86 5.74 -2.30
C ALA A 108 -2.22 6.94 -1.40
N HIS A 109 -1.23 7.78 -1.06
CA HIS A 109 -1.47 9.04 -0.34
C HIS A 109 -2.35 10.01 -1.15
N SER A 110 -2.08 10.17 -2.44
CA SER A 110 -2.87 11.02 -3.33
C SER A 110 -4.33 10.57 -3.40
N LEU A 111 -4.58 9.27 -3.53
CA LEU A 111 -5.93 8.70 -3.55
C LEU A 111 -6.67 8.95 -2.22
N SER A 112 -6.01 8.83 -1.08
CA SER A 112 -6.60 9.13 0.22
C SER A 112 -7.07 10.58 0.31
N SER A 113 -6.25 11.52 -0.17
CA SER A 113 -6.60 12.94 -0.23
C SER A 113 -7.76 13.21 -1.18
N TRP A 114 -7.76 12.59 -2.34
CA TRP A 114 -8.84 12.71 -3.32
C TRP A 114 -10.19 12.23 -2.77
N MET A 115 -10.21 11.09 -2.09
CA MET A 115 -11.43 10.55 -1.49
C MET A 115 -12.04 11.48 -0.43
N LEU A 116 -11.19 12.21 0.30
CA LEU A 116 -11.65 13.09 1.38
C LEU A 116 -12.03 14.49 0.90
N SER A 117 -11.33 15.02 -0.09
CA SER A 117 -11.46 16.42 -0.52
C SER A 117 -12.06 16.59 -1.91
N ASN A 118 -12.22 15.52 -2.68
CA ASN A 118 -12.64 15.52 -4.09
C ASN A 118 -11.78 16.44 -4.98
N THR A 119 -10.55 16.75 -4.55
CA THR A 119 -9.60 17.52 -5.36
C THR A 119 -8.89 16.59 -6.35
N LYS A 120 -8.58 17.09 -7.53
CA LYS A 120 -7.88 16.32 -8.58
C LYS A 120 -6.39 16.61 -8.65
N ASN A 121 -5.94 17.63 -7.94
CA ASN A 121 -4.54 18.03 -7.91
C ASN A 121 -4.01 17.89 -6.49
N HIS A 122 -2.94 17.15 -6.32
CA HIS A 122 -2.35 16.88 -5.02
C HIS A 122 -0.84 17.06 -5.04
N VAL A 123 -0.32 17.48 -3.92
CA VAL A 123 1.11 17.40 -3.60
C VAL A 123 1.25 16.41 -2.45
N VAL A 124 2.03 15.38 -2.63
CA VAL A 124 2.39 14.42 -1.60
C VAL A 124 3.81 14.73 -1.16
N VAL A 125 3.98 14.98 0.13
CA VAL A 125 5.29 15.16 0.78
C VAL A 125 5.41 14.09 1.84
N ASP A 126 6.42 13.24 1.71
CA ASP A 126 6.70 12.17 2.65
C ASP A 126 8.22 12.07 2.87
N GLY A 127 8.61 11.51 4.00
CA GLY A 127 10.03 11.28 4.27
C GLY A 127 10.65 10.28 3.31
N TRP A 128 9.89 9.21 2.96
CA TRP A 128 10.38 8.10 2.17
C TRP A 128 9.20 7.40 1.45
N GLY A 129 9.14 7.60 0.17
CA GLY A 129 8.27 6.84 -0.72
C GLY A 129 9.06 5.81 -1.53
N ASP A 130 8.42 5.16 -2.49
CA ASP A 130 9.06 4.23 -3.41
C ASP A 130 10.27 4.88 -4.09
N LEU A 131 11.40 4.16 -4.19
CA LEU A 131 12.61 4.64 -4.86
C LEU A 131 13.13 5.98 -4.29
N TRP A 132 13.03 6.19 -2.97
CA TRP A 132 13.47 7.40 -2.28
C TRP A 132 12.70 8.67 -2.67
N GLN A 133 11.50 8.51 -3.21
CA GLN A 133 10.61 9.63 -3.51
C GLN A 133 10.29 10.39 -2.22
N SER A 134 10.48 11.70 -2.25
CA SER A 134 10.14 12.58 -1.12
C SER A 134 8.94 13.47 -1.43
N THR A 135 8.84 13.95 -2.66
CA THR A 135 7.74 14.83 -3.06
C THR A 135 7.23 14.42 -4.43
N SER A 136 5.91 14.28 -4.56
CA SER A 136 5.26 13.98 -5.83
C SER A 136 4.09 14.91 -6.09
N PHE A 137 3.97 15.35 -7.33
CA PHE A 137 2.89 16.18 -7.82
C PHE A 137 1.95 15.35 -8.68
N PHE A 138 0.66 15.44 -8.39
CA PHE A 138 -0.40 14.79 -9.13
C PHE A 138 -1.36 15.83 -9.71
N LYS A 139 -1.72 15.63 -10.98
CA LYS A 139 -2.75 16.40 -11.68
C LYS A 139 -3.73 15.44 -12.33
N ASN A 140 -5.03 15.61 -12.04
CA ASN A 140 -6.08 14.69 -12.51
C ASN A 140 -5.75 13.23 -12.18
N ASN A 141 -5.24 12.96 -10.99
CA ASN A 141 -4.82 11.65 -10.49
C ASN A 141 -3.69 10.99 -11.31
N LYS A 142 -2.97 11.75 -12.11
CA LYS A 142 -1.75 11.31 -12.80
C LYS A 142 -0.53 11.93 -12.13
N LYS A 143 0.49 11.15 -11.88
CA LYS A 143 1.77 11.63 -11.39
C LYS A 143 2.45 12.42 -12.52
N ILE A 144 2.76 13.70 -12.28
CA ILE A 144 3.36 14.58 -13.27
C ILE A 144 4.83 14.89 -12.98
N LYS A 145 5.23 14.82 -11.72
CA LYS A 145 6.62 15.06 -11.30
C LYS A 145 6.88 14.44 -9.94
N THR A 146 8.07 13.93 -9.77
CA THR A 146 8.56 13.42 -8.50
C THR A 146 9.96 13.96 -8.25
N PHE A 147 10.27 14.23 -6.99
CA PHE A 147 11.59 14.55 -6.50
C PHE A 147 12.01 13.51 -5.48
N THR A 148 13.23 13.07 -5.57
CA THR A 148 13.89 12.27 -4.54
C THR A 148 14.42 13.17 -3.42
N LEU A 149 14.71 12.57 -2.28
CA LEU A 149 15.32 13.29 -1.16
C LEU A 149 16.70 13.88 -1.55
N ALA A 150 17.46 13.21 -2.41
CA ALA A 150 18.75 13.69 -2.90
C ALA A 150 18.61 14.96 -3.75
N GLU A 151 17.61 15.00 -4.64
CA GLU A 151 17.31 16.17 -5.47
C GLU A 151 16.87 17.37 -4.63
N LEU A 152 16.07 17.15 -3.57
CA LEU A 152 15.65 18.24 -2.69
C LEU A 152 16.78 18.82 -1.84
N LYS A 153 17.81 18.04 -1.52
CA LYS A 153 18.98 18.52 -0.78
C LYS A 153 19.95 19.35 -1.63
N SER A 154 19.76 19.38 -2.95
CA SER A 154 20.59 20.16 -3.88
C SER A 154 20.06 21.59 -4.09
N PHE A 155 18.98 21.95 -3.45
CA PHE A 155 18.43 23.32 -3.37
C PHE A 155 18.74 23.93 -1.99
#